data_3c4627366de6096429892ecc4403b907
#
_entry.id   3c4627366de6096429892ecc4403b907
#
_cell.length_a   1.000
_cell.length_b   1.000
_cell.length_c   1.000
_cell.angle_alpha   90.00
_cell.angle_beta   90.00
_cell.angle_gamma   90.00
#
_symmetry.space_group_name_H-M   'P 1'
#
loop_
_entity.id
_entity.type
_entity.pdbx_description
1 polymer ?
#
loop_
_entity_poly.entity_id
_entity_poly.type
_entity_poly.pdbx_seq_one_letter_code
_entity_poly.pdbx_strand_id
1 'polypeptide(L)'
;MKTRLHFLGLLLAAAVGAQEPAHDPVVQAVQKVLPAVVNISTERVARRPYRDPFDEFWRQFFGQPRHPDNGGGQSLGSGVVVDEDGWIVTNWHVVQRATKIQAVLSDGTKYEARYVSGDEKNDLALLKIEAKKPLPAVRIATAAEPVLGETVIAVGNPFGLEHTVTRGIISAKNRRYTVDDTTFEDVLQTDASIHPGNSGGPLINTRGELVGINMAILSQAQGIGFAIPARRVAALLATWFSPEKRAGLWLGLRFAHQDNQLLIADVQKDSPAAQAGLRRGTVVGAVDGQKFGDVLALQRYLIHKKVGDEVRFELGNGAVVAVKLAALPKVSALDLMRAKFGLRVQPLTAELAEALGLTVAQGLLVVDVERDSPAAAQGFRRGIVITHVAGEEFQTLDRLAEQLADVQSGDAVNMAVFISERRGNMVLQQTTSVALQAR
;
A
#
# COMPACT_ATOMS: atom_id res chain seq x y z
N MET A 1 -6.87 -81.88 -44.42
CA MET A 1 -7.24 -80.49 -44.53
C MET A 1 -7.15 -79.87 -43.17
N LYS A 2 -6.11 -79.04 -42.85
CA LYS A 2 -5.92 -78.37 -41.59
C LYS A 2 -5.99 -76.86 -41.84
N THR A 3 -7.10 -76.26 -41.46
CA THR A 3 -7.36 -74.83 -41.60
C THR A 3 -6.63 -74.06 -40.47
N ARG A 4 -5.62 -73.25 -40.79
CA ARG A 4 -4.97 -72.33 -39.83
C ARG A 4 -5.73 -71.02 -39.74
N LEU A 5 -6.27 -70.74 -38.60
CA LEU A 5 -6.87 -69.46 -38.26
C LEU A 5 -5.78 -68.51 -37.82
N HIS A 6 -5.57 -67.41 -38.59
CA HIS A 6 -4.64 -66.35 -38.18
C HIS A 6 -5.42 -65.30 -37.41
N PHE A 7 -5.10 -65.16 -36.12
CA PHE A 7 -5.58 -64.05 -35.28
C PHE A 7 -4.67 -62.85 -35.55
N LEU A 8 -5.25 -61.86 -36.21
CA LEU A 8 -4.63 -60.55 -36.41
C LEU A 8 -4.98 -59.67 -35.21
N GLY A 9 -4.08 -59.59 -34.24
CA GLY A 9 -4.21 -58.66 -33.07
C GLY A 9 -3.94 -57.24 -33.50
N LEU A 10 -4.98 -56.39 -33.51
CA LEU A 10 -4.88 -54.94 -33.73
C LEU A 10 -4.41 -54.31 -32.41
N LEU A 11 -3.14 -53.96 -32.30
CA LEU A 11 -2.62 -53.11 -31.21
C LEU A 11 -3.03 -51.67 -31.51
N LEU A 12 -4.08 -51.20 -30.81
CA LEU A 12 -4.42 -49.76 -30.71
C LEU A 12 -3.37 -49.13 -29.76
N ALA A 13 -2.31 -48.56 -30.32
CA ALA A 13 -1.44 -47.65 -29.58
C ALA A 13 -2.21 -46.36 -29.35
N ALA A 14 -2.75 -46.18 -28.15
CA ALA A 14 -3.23 -44.87 -27.71
C ALA A 14 -2.01 -43.92 -27.67
N ALA A 15 -1.88 -43.08 -28.67
CA ALA A 15 -0.95 -41.96 -28.64
C ALA A 15 -1.40 -41.05 -27.48
N VAL A 16 -0.76 -41.19 -26.32
CA VAL A 16 -0.79 -40.15 -25.28
C VAL A 16 -0.06 -38.97 -25.91
N GLY A 17 -0.84 -38.08 -26.51
CA GLY A 17 -0.30 -36.82 -27.02
C GLY A 17 0.35 -36.09 -25.87
N ALA A 18 1.66 -35.99 -25.89
CA ALA A 18 2.37 -35.05 -25.02
C ALA A 18 1.79 -33.68 -25.33
N GLN A 19 1.07 -33.12 -24.35
CA GLN A 19 0.49 -31.78 -24.45
C GLN A 19 1.69 -30.83 -24.65
N GLU A 20 1.71 -30.10 -25.77
CA GLU A 20 2.79 -29.14 -26.00
C GLU A 20 2.87 -28.19 -24.81
N PRO A 21 4.07 -27.87 -24.30
CA PRO A 21 4.24 -27.00 -23.12
C PRO A 21 3.47 -25.67 -23.22
N ALA A 22 3.29 -25.14 -24.45
CA ALA A 22 2.54 -23.93 -24.73
C ALA A 22 1.04 -24.01 -24.35
N HIS A 23 0.49 -25.20 -24.18
CA HIS A 23 -0.92 -25.41 -23.80
C HIS A 23 -1.12 -25.67 -22.31
N ASP A 24 -0.05 -25.75 -21.52
CA ASP A 24 -0.18 -25.87 -20.06
C ASP A 24 -0.75 -24.55 -19.48
N PRO A 25 -1.88 -24.60 -18.74
CA PRO A 25 -2.47 -23.40 -18.14
C PRO A 25 -1.51 -22.62 -17.24
N VAL A 26 -0.56 -23.28 -16.59
CA VAL A 26 0.48 -22.64 -15.78
C VAL A 26 1.41 -21.82 -16.65
N VAL A 27 1.88 -22.39 -17.78
CA VAL A 27 2.76 -21.67 -18.71
C VAL A 27 2.04 -20.45 -19.30
N GLN A 28 0.77 -20.60 -19.72
CA GLN A 28 -0.03 -19.49 -20.25
C GLN A 28 -0.24 -18.39 -19.20
N ALA A 29 -0.56 -18.75 -17.96
CA ALA A 29 -0.73 -17.79 -16.86
C ALA A 29 0.56 -17.01 -16.61
N VAL A 30 1.70 -17.70 -16.58
CA VAL A 30 3.03 -17.09 -16.39
C VAL A 30 3.34 -16.13 -17.54
N GLN A 31 3.24 -16.57 -18.80
CA GLN A 31 3.50 -15.71 -19.96
C GLN A 31 2.65 -14.45 -19.99
N LYS A 32 1.39 -14.55 -19.56
CA LYS A 32 0.47 -13.42 -19.46
C LYS A 32 0.89 -12.40 -18.42
N VAL A 33 1.44 -12.84 -17.29
CA VAL A 33 1.74 -11.98 -16.14
C VAL A 33 3.18 -11.48 -16.11
N LEU A 34 4.13 -12.21 -16.66
CA LEU A 34 5.54 -11.83 -16.68
C LEU A 34 5.80 -10.37 -17.08
N PRO A 35 5.14 -9.82 -18.12
CA PRO A 35 5.36 -8.43 -18.51
C PRO A 35 4.94 -7.40 -17.45
N ALA A 36 4.07 -7.78 -16.50
CA ALA A 36 3.62 -6.93 -15.41
C ALA A 36 4.49 -7.06 -14.15
N VAL A 37 5.42 -8.02 -14.09
CA VAL A 37 6.29 -8.23 -12.93
C VAL A 37 7.55 -7.40 -13.07
N VAL A 38 7.89 -6.64 -12.03
CA VAL A 38 9.02 -5.73 -12.03
C VAL A 38 10.01 -6.10 -10.92
N ASN A 39 11.28 -5.80 -11.15
CA ASN A 39 12.28 -5.77 -10.09
C ASN A 39 12.22 -4.40 -9.40
N ILE A 40 12.27 -4.40 -8.08
CA ILE A 40 12.38 -3.19 -7.26
C ILE A 40 13.77 -3.16 -6.62
N SER A 41 14.53 -2.13 -6.95
CA SER A 41 15.84 -1.85 -6.38
C SER A 41 15.78 -0.55 -5.60
N THR A 42 16.33 -0.53 -4.38
CA THR A 42 16.31 0.65 -3.51
C THR A 42 17.72 1.01 -3.05
N GLU A 43 17.97 2.31 -2.94
CA GLU A 43 19.16 2.85 -2.27
C GLU A 43 18.75 3.34 -0.87
N ARG A 44 19.55 3.02 0.15
CA ARG A 44 19.31 3.44 1.55
C ARG A 44 20.52 4.19 2.08
N VAL A 45 20.30 5.28 2.82
CA VAL A 45 21.41 5.94 3.56
C VAL A 45 21.72 5.13 4.81
N ALA A 46 22.98 4.76 4.96
CA ALA A 46 23.49 4.13 6.17
C ALA A 46 23.36 5.08 7.36
N ARG A 47 22.36 4.90 8.19
CA ARG A 47 22.32 5.41 9.58
C ARG A 47 22.49 4.23 10.53
N ARG A 48 23.18 4.44 11.67
CA ARG A 48 23.56 3.50 12.73
C ARG A 48 22.74 2.21 12.81
N PRO A 49 23.33 1.07 13.19
CA PRO A 49 22.68 -0.24 13.13
C PRO A 49 21.46 -0.28 14.05
N TYR A 50 20.31 -0.08 13.50
CA TYR A 50 19.03 -0.50 14.06
C TYR A 50 18.84 -1.96 13.62
N ARG A 51 18.58 -2.88 14.53
CA ARG A 51 18.22 -4.26 14.19
C ARG A 51 16.83 -4.25 13.55
N ASP A 52 16.79 -4.27 12.24
CA ASP A 52 15.59 -4.50 11.46
C ASP A 52 15.42 -6.02 11.32
N PRO A 53 14.30 -6.62 11.71
CA PRO A 53 14.04 -8.04 11.56
C PRO A 53 14.23 -8.52 10.13
N PHE A 54 13.88 -7.69 9.14
CA PHE A 54 14.09 -7.99 7.73
C PHE A 54 15.57 -7.90 7.32
N ASP A 55 16.38 -7.03 7.89
CA ASP A 55 17.83 -7.00 7.68
C ASP A 55 18.51 -8.24 8.27
N GLU A 56 17.97 -8.80 9.36
CA GLU A 56 18.43 -10.07 9.96
C GLU A 56 18.07 -11.25 9.04
N PHE A 57 16.85 -11.28 8.51
CA PHE A 57 16.41 -12.25 7.52
C PHE A 57 17.26 -12.21 6.25
N TRP A 58 17.54 -11.02 5.68
CA TRP A 58 18.41 -10.87 4.52
C TRP A 58 19.85 -11.34 4.80
N ARG A 59 20.38 -11.06 5.99
CA ARG A 59 21.70 -11.54 6.42
C ARG A 59 21.76 -13.06 6.57
N GLN A 60 20.72 -13.70 7.06
CA GLN A 60 20.66 -15.16 7.18
C GLN A 60 20.60 -15.87 5.83
N PHE A 61 19.95 -15.28 4.83
CA PHE A 61 19.77 -15.90 3.51
C PHE A 61 20.91 -15.61 2.51
N PHE A 62 21.41 -14.39 2.48
CA PHE A 62 22.43 -13.97 1.50
C PHE A 62 23.84 -13.86 2.09
N GLY A 63 24.00 -14.16 3.37
CA GLY A 63 25.27 -13.92 4.09
C GLY A 63 25.50 -12.41 4.31
N GLN A 64 26.53 -12.08 5.09
CA GLN A 64 26.92 -10.68 5.25
C GLN A 64 27.34 -10.10 3.90
N PRO A 65 26.82 -8.92 3.49
CA PRO A 65 27.35 -8.26 2.31
C PRO A 65 28.85 -8.05 2.50
N ARG A 66 29.65 -8.63 1.63
CA ARG A 66 31.12 -8.48 1.61
C ARG A 66 31.54 -7.12 1.05
N HIS A 67 30.98 -6.01 1.56
CA HIS A 67 31.49 -4.69 1.23
C HIS A 67 31.61 -3.85 2.50
N PRO A 68 32.83 -3.74 3.05
CA PRO A 68 33.07 -2.90 4.24
C PRO A 68 33.05 -1.39 3.98
N ASP A 69 33.02 -0.88 2.75
CA ASP A 69 33.45 0.49 2.52
C ASP A 69 32.53 1.42 1.69
N ASN A 70 31.31 1.05 1.34
CA ASN A 70 30.38 2.04 0.77
C ASN A 70 29.05 1.98 1.49
N GLY A 71 28.79 2.98 2.32
CA GLY A 71 27.68 3.12 3.26
C GLY A 71 26.25 3.18 2.70
N GLY A 72 25.94 2.43 1.65
CA GLY A 72 24.60 2.30 1.08
C GLY A 72 24.20 0.84 0.93
N GLY A 73 23.18 0.39 1.67
CA GLY A 73 22.56 -0.92 1.46
C GLY A 73 21.63 -0.86 0.26
N GLN A 74 21.74 -1.83 -0.68
CA GLN A 74 20.71 -2.07 -1.70
C GLN A 74 19.75 -3.13 -1.18
N SER A 75 18.45 -2.87 -1.24
CA SER A 75 17.42 -3.89 -1.07
C SER A 75 16.86 -4.26 -2.44
N LEU A 76 16.70 -5.56 -2.67
CA LEU A 76 16.16 -6.10 -3.92
C LEU A 76 14.87 -6.85 -3.60
N GLY A 77 13.82 -6.55 -4.33
CA GLY A 77 12.54 -7.23 -4.25
C GLY A 77 11.84 -7.23 -5.60
N SER A 78 10.63 -7.70 -5.60
CA SER A 78 9.75 -7.66 -6.76
C SER A 78 8.58 -6.71 -6.54
N GLY A 79 7.89 -6.38 -7.62
CA GLY A 79 6.62 -5.68 -7.61
C GLY A 79 5.76 -6.15 -8.76
N VAL A 80 4.51 -5.72 -8.77
CA VAL A 80 3.58 -6.01 -9.85
C VAL A 80 2.85 -4.77 -10.29
N VAL A 81 2.82 -4.52 -11.60
CA VAL A 81 2.02 -3.46 -12.21
C VAL A 81 0.55 -3.82 -12.10
N VAL A 82 -0.22 -3.00 -11.42
CA VAL A 82 -1.65 -3.20 -11.17
C VAL A 82 -2.53 -2.28 -12.02
N ASP A 83 -1.92 -1.35 -12.75
CA ASP A 83 -2.62 -0.42 -13.62
C ASP A 83 -1.72 0.03 -14.78
N GLU A 84 -2.28 0.16 -15.98
CA GLU A 84 -1.57 0.51 -17.22
C GLU A 84 -0.86 1.88 -17.17
N ASP A 85 -1.30 2.78 -16.30
CA ASP A 85 -0.67 4.07 -16.05
C ASP A 85 0.64 3.98 -15.26
N GLY A 86 1.08 2.77 -14.86
CA GLY A 86 2.36 2.56 -14.16
C GLY A 86 2.26 2.58 -12.65
N TRP A 87 1.12 2.15 -12.10
CA TRP A 87 0.97 1.89 -10.68
C TRP A 87 1.49 0.49 -10.33
N ILE A 88 2.36 0.42 -9.33
CA ILE A 88 3.04 -0.80 -8.91
C ILE A 88 2.75 -1.06 -7.44
N VAL A 89 2.37 -2.31 -7.12
CA VAL A 89 2.28 -2.80 -5.74
C VAL A 89 3.52 -3.63 -5.44
N THR A 90 4.05 -3.44 -4.25
CA THR A 90 5.16 -4.23 -3.67
C THR A 90 4.94 -4.35 -2.16
N ASN A 91 5.83 -5.05 -1.45
CA ASN A 91 5.82 -5.02 0.01
C ASN A 91 6.38 -3.70 0.55
N TRP A 92 5.85 -3.25 1.70
CA TRP A 92 6.32 -2.05 2.39
C TRP A 92 7.78 -2.19 2.85
N HIS A 93 8.15 -3.38 3.37
CA HIS A 93 9.52 -3.64 3.82
C HIS A 93 10.56 -3.55 2.69
N VAL A 94 10.19 -3.77 1.42
CA VAL A 94 11.09 -3.62 0.27
C VAL A 94 11.51 -2.17 0.08
N VAL A 95 10.59 -1.23 0.33
CA VAL A 95 10.77 0.20 0.04
C VAL A 95 10.92 1.08 1.28
N GLN A 96 10.73 0.53 2.48
CA GLN A 96 10.94 1.29 3.71
C GLN A 96 12.35 1.87 3.76
N ARG A 97 12.46 3.14 4.20
CA ARG A 97 13.75 3.87 4.30
C ARG A 97 14.51 4.02 2.99
N ALA A 98 13.88 3.75 1.84
CA ALA A 98 14.50 4.00 0.56
C ALA A 98 14.60 5.51 0.31
N THR A 99 15.79 5.97 -0.06
CA THR A 99 16.02 7.35 -0.54
C THR A 99 15.81 7.44 -2.03
N LYS A 100 15.98 6.32 -2.73
CA LYS A 100 15.70 6.19 -4.15
C LYS A 100 15.15 4.81 -4.45
N ILE A 101 14.12 4.77 -5.29
CA ILE A 101 13.48 3.54 -5.72
C ILE A 101 13.58 3.46 -7.24
N GLN A 102 14.02 2.33 -7.75
CA GLN A 102 14.07 2.04 -9.18
C GLN A 102 13.23 0.81 -9.48
N ALA A 103 12.36 0.89 -10.47
CA ALA A 103 11.63 -0.24 -11.02
C ALA A 103 12.23 -0.64 -12.37
N VAL A 104 12.55 -1.92 -12.54
CA VAL A 104 13.04 -2.49 -13.79
C VAL A 104 11.99 -3.43 -14.36
N LEU A 105 11.49 -3.10 -15.54
CA LEU A 105 10.49 -3.93 -16.24
C LEU A 105 11.11 -5.20 -16.80
N SER A 106 10.26 -6.12 -17.22
CA SER A 106 10.66 -7.40 -17.83
C SER A 106 11.48 -7.26 -19.11
N ASP A 107 11.38 -6.14 -19.82
CA ASP A 107 12.16 -5.82 -21.01
C ASP A 107 13.50 -5.13 -20.70
N GLY A 108 13.83 -4.97 -19.41
CA GLY A 108 15.04 -4.29 -18.93
C GLY A 108 14.91 -2.77 -18.84
N THR A 109 13.76 -2.20 -19.22
CA THR A 109 13.53 -0.75 -19.10
C THR A 109 13.50 -0.33 -17.63
N LYS A 110 14.26 0.72 -17.29
CA LYS A 110 14.41 1.23 -15.94
C LYS A 110 13.65 2.53 -15.76
N TYR A 111 12.89 2.61 -14.68
CA TYR A 111 12.16 3.81 -14.29
C TYR A 111 12.53 4.18 -12.85
N GLU A 112 12.64 5.47 -12.58
CA GLU A 112 12.58 5.96 -11.21
C GLU A 112 11.15 5.83 -10.72
N ALA A 113 10.97 5.19 -9.56
CA ALA A 113 9.67 4.98 -8.96
C ALA A 113 9.48 5.92 -7.77
N ARG A 114 8.36 6.62 -7.76
CA ARG A 114 7.97 7.47 -6.65
C ARG A 114 7.13 6.66 -5.65
N TYR A 115 7.54 6.69 -4.39
CA TYR A 115 6.69 6.20 -3.30
C TYR A 115 5.44 7.07 -3.19
N VAL A 116 4.28 6.43 -3.12
CA VAL A 116 2.98 7.11 -3.13
C VAL A 116 2.23 6.92 -1.83
N SER A 117 2.18 5.70 -1.33
CA SER A 117 1.50 5.34 -0.09
C SER A 117 2.02 3.98 0.38
N GLY A 118 1.83 3.67 1.66
CA GLY A 118 2.14 2.36 2.20
C GLY A 118 1.42 2.11 3.50
N ASP A 119 1.33 0.86 3.84
CA ASP A 119 0.73 0.34 5.05
C ASP A 119 1.68 -0.70 5.66
N GLU A 120 2.38 -0.30 6.71
CA GLU A 120 3.34 -1.15 7.43
C GLU A 120 2.65 -2.37 8.04
N LYS A 121 1.46 -2.18 8.62
CA LYS A 121 0.70 -3.24 9.27
C LYS A 121 0.29 -4.35 8.30
N ASN A 122 0.03 -4.00 7.05
CA ASN A 122 -0.33 -4.94 5.99
C ASN A 122 0.85 -5.27 5.07
N ASP A 123 2.03 -4.70 5.32
CA ASP A 123 3.25 -4.87 4.51
C ASP A 123 3.03 -4.63 3.02
N LEU A 124 2.31 -3.58 2.66
CA LEU A 124 2.05 -3.19 1.28
C LEU A 124 2.49 -1.76 1.01
N ALA A 125 3.01 -1.51 -0.18
CA ALA A 125 3.35 -0.19 -0.68
C ALA A 125 2.87 0.00 -2.12
N LEU A 126 2.49 1.24 -2.44
CA LEU A 126 2.11 1.70 -3.76
C LEU A 126 3.18 2.63 -4.31
N LEU A 127 3.68 2.29 -5.49
CA LEU A 127 4.65 3.09 -6.23
C LEU A 127 4.03 3.59 -7.52
N LYS A 128 4.58 4.67 -8.07
CA LYS A 128 4.22 5.22 -9.38
C LYS A 128 5.46 5.41 -10.23
N ILE A 129 5.41 4.91 -11.46
CA ILE A 129 6.38 5.21 -12.52
C ILE A 129 5.71 5.96 -13.65
N GLU A 130 6.45 6.86 -14.30
CA GLU A 130 5.97 7.63 -15.44
C GLU A 130 6.37 6.93 -16.75
N ALA A 131 5.53 6.00 -17.20
CA ALA A 131 5.74 5.27 -18.43
C ALA A 131 5.23 6.07 -19.64
N LYS A 132 5.96 6.02 -20.76
CA LYS A 132 5.59 6.69 -22.01
C LYS A 132 4.46 5.99 -22.78
N LYS A 133 4.16 4.74 -22.41
CA LYS A 133 3.15 3.89 -23.06
C LYS A 133 2.40 3.14 -21.95
N PRO A 134 1.13 2.76 -22.18
CA PRO A 134 0.41 1.88 -21.28
C PRO A 134 1.20 0.61 -21.00
N LEU A 135 1.27 0.21 -19.73
CA LEU A 135 1.99 -0.96 -19.29
C LEU A 135 1.06 -2.17 -19.16
N PRO A 136 1.57 -3.38 -19.40
CA PRO A 136 0.86 -4.59 -19.01
C PRO A 136 0.58 -4.56 -17.50
N ALA A 137 -0.68 -4.79 -17.11
CA ALA A 137 -1.11 -4.82 -15.73
C ALA A 137 -1.76 -6.15 -15.38
N VAL A 138 -1.56 -6.63 -14.14
CA VAL A 138 -2.22 -7.84 -13.66
C VAL A 138 -3.65 -7.53 -13.27
N ARG A 139 -4.57 -8.46 -13.58
CA ARG A 139 -5.94 -8.40 -13.09
C ARG A 139 -6.00 -8.92 -11.66
N ILE A 140 -6.60 -8.17 -10.75
CA ILE A 140 -6.78 -8.57 -9.35
C ILE A 140 -8.01 -9.48 -9.23
N ALA A 141 -7.87 -10.65 -8.62
CA ALA A 141 -8.97 -11.59 -8.40
C ALA A 141 -9.80 -11.14 -7.18
N THR A 142 -10.77 -10.23 -7.41
CA THR A 142 -11.67 -9.72 -6.35
C THR A 142 -13.00 -10.45 -6.30
N ALA A 143 -13.41 -11.13 -7.39
CA ALA A 143 -14.72 -11.73 -7.53
C ALA A 143 -14.90 -13.04 -6.74
N ALA A 144 -13.82 -13.76 -6.42
CA ALA A 144 -13.87 -15.00 -5.67
C ALA A 144 -12.67 -15.13 -4.74
N GLU A 145 -12.90 -15.61 -3.53
CA GLU A 145 -11.79 -15.97 -2.64
C GLU A 145 -11.10 -17.25 -3.11
N PRO A 146 -9.76 -17.32 -3.01
CA PRO A 146 -9.03 -18.52 -3.32
C PRO A 146 -9.51 -19.69 -2.47
N VAL A 147 -9.55 -20.88 -3.07
CA VAL A 147 -9.98 -22.10 -2.36
C VAL A 147 -8.79 -22.96 -1.96
N LEU A 148 -8.94 -23.75 -0.90
CA LEU A 148 -7.90 -24.70 -0.48
C LEU A 148 -7.63 -25.70 -1.61
N GLY A 149 -6.34 -25.96 -1.88
CA GLY A 149 -5.91 -26.82 -2.99
C GLY A 149 -5.88 -26.13 -4.35
N GLU A 150 -6.32 -24.87 -4.48
CA GLU A 150 -6.19 -24.12 -5.72
C GLU A 150 -4.73 -23.99 -6.12
N THR A 151 -4.39 -24.32 -7.38
CA THR A 151 -3.06 -24.14 -7.93
C THR A 151 -2.70 -22.66 -7.99
N VAL A 152 -1.57 -22.30 -7.40
CA VAL A 152 -1.01 -20.95 -7.43
C VAL A 152 0.43 -20.95 -7.90
N ILE A 153 0.85 -19.82 -8.44
CA ILE A 153 2.17 -19.63 -9.03
C ILE A 153 2.74 -18.34 -8.42
N ALA A 154 3.85 -18.44 -7.71
CA ALA A 154 4.57 -17.28 -7.24
C ALA A 154 5.58 -16.84 -8.30
N VAL A 155 5.55 -15.54 -8.63
CA VAL A 155 6.42 -14.95 -9.65
C VAL A 155 7.22 -13.82 -9.02
N GLY A 156 8.51 -13.73 -9.37
CA GLY A 156 9.39 -12.66 -8.95
C GLY A 156 10.43 -12.32 -10.02
N ASN A 157 11.12 -11.20 -9.80
CA ASN A 157 12.23 -10.76 -10.65
C ASN A 157 13.38 -10.23 -9.77
N PRO A 158 14.08 -11.13 -9.04
CA PRO A 158 15.03 -10.74 -8.00
C PRO A 158 16.20 -9.88 -8.50
N PHE A 159 16.62 -10.06 -9.75
CA PHE A 159 17.82 -9.40 -10.28
C PHE A 159 17.55 -8.52 -11.51
N GLY A 160 16.29 -8.40 -11.93
CA GLY A 160 15.93 -7.60 -13.10
C GLY A 160 16.32 -8.20 -14.45
N LEU A 161 16.89 -9.42 -14.45
CA LEU A 161 17.39 -10.10 -15.65
C LEU A 161 16.64 -11.40 -15.93
N GLU A 162 16.25 -12.13 -14.88
CA GLU A 162 15.58 -13.42 -15.00
C GLU A 162 14.47 -13.54 -13.98
N HIS A 163 13.28 -13.93 -14.45
CA HIS A 163 12.14 -14.18 -13.60
C HIS A 163 12.28 -15.51 -12.87
N THR A 164 11.92 -15.54 -11.60
CA THR A 164 11.78 -16.77 -10.82
C THR A 164 10.32 -17.14 -10.75
N VAL A 165 9.99 -18.37 -11.09
CA VAL A 165 8.62 -18.91 -11.09
C VAL A 165 8.61 -20.18 -10.24
N THR A 166 7.72 -20.23 -9.25
CA THR A 166 7.49 -21.42 -8.45
C THR A 166 6.00 -21.74 -8.41
N ARG A 167 5.64 -23.03 -8.39
CA ARG A 167 4.26 -23.51 -8.39
C ARG A 167 3.97 -24.24 -7.08
N GLY A 168 2.75 -24.09 -6.59
CA GLY A 168 2.21 -24.79 -5.44
C GLY A 168 0.68 -24.67 -5.40
N ILE A 169 0.13 -24.80 -4.19
CA ILE A 169 -1.30 -24.68 -3.92
C ILE A 169 -1.56 -23.72 -2.76
N ILE A 170 -2.80 -23.28 -2.61
CA ILE A 170 -3.27 -22.65 -1.37
C ILE A 170 -3.41 -23.74 -0.30
N SER A 171 -2.48 -23.77 0.64
CA SER A 171 -2.41 -24.76 1.73
C SER A 171 -3.30 -24.40 2.92
N ALA A 172 -3.47 -23.09 3.19
CA ALA A 172 -4.38 -22.59 4.23
C ALA A 172 -4.79 -21.13 3.95
N LYS A 173 -5.88 -20.69 4.60
CA LYS A 173 -6.39 -19.33 4.55
C LYS A 173 -6.57 -18.77 5.96
N ASN A 174 -6.71 -17.45 6.06
CA ASN A 174 -6.98 -16.75 7.33
C ASN A 174 -5.96 -17.10 8.42
N ARG A 175 -4.69 -17.28 8.02
CA ARG A 175 -3.62 -17.55 8.97
C ARG A 175 -3.20 -16.27 9.67
N ARG A 176 -2.83 -16.43 10.94
CA ARG A 176 -2.08 -15.43 11.69
C ARG A 176 -0.62 -15.82 11.65
N TYR A 177 0.22 -14.88 11.29
CA TYR A 177 1.66 -15.06 11.19
C TYR A 177 2.37 -13.94 11.94
N THR A 178 3.21 -14.29 12.89
CA THR A 178 3.95 -13.33 13.72
C THR A 178 5.43 -13.43 13.44
N VAL A 179 6.05 -12.29 13.16
CA VAL A 179 7.50 -12.12 13.04
C VAL A 179 7.91 -11.08 14.07
N ASP A 180 8.74 -11.47 15.01
CA ASP A 180 9.12 -10.64 16.15
C ASP A 180 7.87 -10.04 16.84
N ASP A 181 7.75 -8.71 16.89
CA ASP A 181 6.60 -8.02 17.50
C ASP A 181 5.47 -7.70 16.50
N THR A 182 5.63 -8.04 15.21
CA THR A 182 4.64 -7.74 14.17
C THR A 182 3.79 -8.97 13.86
N THR A 183 2.48 -8.86 14.03
CA THR A 183 1.51 -9.91 13.69
C THR A 183 0.75 -9.53 12.42
N PHE A 184 0.90 -10.38 11.40
CA PHE A 184 0.12 -10.31 10.18
C PHE A 184 -1.09 -11.23 10.33
N GLU A 185 -2.28 -10.67 10.20
CA GLU A 185 -3.52 -11.42 10.26
C GLU A 185 -4.02 -11.72 8.85
N ASP A 186 -4.77 -12.81 8.70
CA ASP A 186 -5.50 -13.10 7.48
C ASP A 186 -4.60 -13.26 6.25
N VAL A 187 -3.46 -13.96 6.41
CA VAL A 187 -2.59 -14.29 5.28
C VAL A 187 -2.96 -15.64 4.65
N LEU A 188 -2.66 -15.78 3.36
CA LEU A 188 -2.71 -17.03 2.63
C LEU A 188 -1.43 -17.83 2.91
N GLN A 189 -1.56 -19.13 3.11
CA GLN A 189 -0.43 -20.06 3.16
C GLN A 189 -0.35 -20.85 1.86
N THR A 190 0.85 -21.02 1.32
CA THR A 190 1.13 -21.80 0.10
C THR A 190 2.39 -22.66 0.28
N ASP A 191 2.47 -23.75 -0.43
CA ASP A 191 3.68 -24.57 -0.56
C ASP A 191 4.50 -24.21 -1.81
N ALA A 192 4.03 -23.25 -2.64
CA ALA A 192 4.87 -22.61 -3.63
C ALA A 192 6.10 -21.99 -2.94
N SER A 193 7.28 -22.31 -3.43
CA SER A 193 8.52 -21.81 -2.82
C SER A 193 8.60 -20.29 -2.92
N ILE A 194 8.53 -19.62 -1.78
CA ILE A 194 8.78 -18.19 -1.68
C ILE A 194 10.25 -18.02 -1.26
N HIS A 195 10.99 -17.20 -1.92
CA HIS A 195 12.41 -16.93 -1.66
C HIS A 195 12.67 -15.43 -1.68
N PRO A 196 13.75 -14.97 -1.06
CA PRO A 196 14.21 -13.61 -1.26
C PRO A 196 14.29 -13.31 -2.76
N GLY A 197 13.62 -12.22 -3.16
CA GLY A 197 13.54 -11.80 -4.55
C GLY A 197 12.18 -12.00 -5.21
N ASN A 198 11.32 -12.92 -4.77
CA ASN A 198 9.91 -12.92 -5.18
C ASN A 198 8.98 -12.20 -4.20
N SER A 199 9.49 -11.75 -3.03
CA SER A 199 8.77 -10.87 -2.10
C SER A 199 8.34 -9.58 -2.81
N GLY A 200 7.08 -9.17 -2.61
CA GLY A 200 6.44 -8.05 -3.31
C GLY A 200 5.94 -8.39 -4.71
N GLY A 201 6.36 -9.50 -5.29
CA GLY A 201 5.84 -10.02 -6.54
C GLY A 201 4.49 -10.72 -6.38
N PRO A 202 3.80 -11.01 -7.48
CA PRO A 202 2.47 -11.59 -7.46
C PRO A 202 2.47 -13.10 -7.16
N LEU A 203 1.47 -13.53 -6.39
CA LEU A 203 0.95 -14.89 -6.36
C LEU A 203 -0.27 -14.90 -7.29
N ILE A 204 -0.25 -15.72 -8.34
CA ILE A 204 -1.32 -15.78 -9.36
C ILE A 204 -1.98 -17.15 -9.42
N ASN A 205 -3.21 -17.20 -9.94
CA ASN A 205 -3.88 -18.44 -10.29
C ASN A 205 -3.56 -18.85 -11.75
N THR A 206 -4.08 -20.00 -12.19
CA THR A 206 -3.90 -20.52 -13.55
C THR A 206 -4.58 -19.69 -14.63
N ARG A 207 -5.39 -18.69 -14.30
CA ARG A 207 -5.95 -17.69 -15.23
C ARG A 207 -5.05 -16.46 -15.40
N GLY A 208 -3.92 -16.39 -14.65
CA GLY A 208 -3.05 -15.23 -14.58
C GLY A 208 -3.69 -14.05 -13.82
N GLU A 209 -4.53 -14.32 -12.84
CA GLU A 209 -5.13 -13.30 -11.98
C GLU A 209 -4.38 -13.27 -10.64
N LEU A 210 -4.18 -12.09 -10.10
CA LEU A 210 -3.53 -11.87 -8.81
C LEU A 210 -4.40 -12.42 -7.68
N VAL A 211 -3.89 -13.43 -6.98
CA VAL A 211 -4.51 -14.06 -5.79
C VAL A 211 -3.93 -13.46 -4.51
N GLY A 212 -2.69 -12.97 -4.56
CA GLY A 212 -2.02 -12.33 -3.44
C GLY A 212 -0.70 -11.70 -3.82
N ILE A 213 -0.07 -11.03 -2.84
CA ILE A 213 1.31 -10.53 -2.93
C ILE A 213 2.19 -11.41 -2.05
N ASN A 214 3.24 -11.96 -2.63
CA ASN A 214 4.19 -12.83 -1.92
C ASN A 214 4.84 -12.06 -0.77
N MET A 215 4.90 -12.68 0.41
CA MET A 215 5.64 -12.17 1.58
C MET A 215 6.94 -12.98 1.74
N ALA A 216 7.93 -12.41 2.41
CA ALA A 216 9.11 -13.17 2.82
C ALA A 216 8.74 -14.19 3.90
N ILE A 217 9.47 -15.32 3.97
CA ILE A 217 9.20 -16.48 4.83
C ILE A 217 10.07 -16.50 6.07
N LEU A 218 9.60 -17.24 7.09
CA LEU A 218 10.46 -17.79 8.15
C LEU A 218 11.45 -18.82 7.60
N SER A 219 12.73 -18.58 7.79
CA SER A 219 13.84 -19.41 7.32
C SER A 219 13.86 -20.85 7.87
N GLN A 220 12.99 -21.19 8.82
CA GLN A 220 13.01 -22.49 9.52
C GLN A 220 11.96 -23.49 9.05
N ALA A 221 11.03 -23.11 8.15
CA ALA A 221 9.95 -23.99 7.70
C ALA A 221 9.99 -24.18 6.18
N GLN A 222 10.58 -25.28 5.72
CA GLN A 222 10.54 -25.65 4.31
C GLN A 222 9.11 -25.97 3.86
N GLY A 223 8.70 -25.44 2.69
CA GLY A 223 7.38 -25.69 2.11
C GLY A 223 6.23 -24.86 2.74
N ILE A 224 6.55 -23.80 3.48
CA ILE A 224 5.55 -22.86 4.01
C ILE A 224 5.88 -21.45 3.53
N GLY A 225 5.07 -20.96 2.58
CA GLY A 225 5.08 -19.59 2.09
C GLY A 225 3.82 -18.84 2.51
N PHE A 226 3.91 -17.52 2.60
CA PHE A 226 2.78 -16.65 2.90
C PHE A 226 2.59 -15.58 1.83
N ALA A 227 1.34 -15.20 1.62
CA ALA A 227 0.98 -14.12 0.74
C ALA A 227 -0.15 -13.27 1.33
N ILE A 228 -0.12 -11.98 1.05
CA ILE A 228 -1.19 -11.03 1.39
C ILE A 228 -2.34 -11.24 0.41
N PRO A 229 -3.58 -11.54 0.85
CA PRO A 229 -4.68 -11.85 -0.05
C PRO A 229 -5.02 -10.70 -1.00
N ALA A 230 -5.39 -11.02 -2.24
CA ALA A 230 -5.80 -10.05 -3.26
C ALA A 230 -6.94 -9.13 -2.81
N ARG A 231 -7.89 -9.64 -1.99
CA ARG A 231 -8.97 -8.81 -1.42
C ARG A 231 -8.44 -7.67 -0.55
N ARG A 232 -7.37 -7.92 0.24
CA ARG A 232 -6.73 -6.89 1.07
C ARG A 232 -5.96 -5.90 0.22
N VAL A 233 -5.24 -6.39 -0.80
CA VAL A 233 -4.58 -5.53 -1.80
C VAL A 233 -5.60 -4.60 -2.45
N ALA A 234 -6.73 -5.13 -2.93
CA ALA A 234 -7.78 -4.35 -3.57
C ALA A 234 -8.41 -3.31 -2.62
N ALA A 235 -8.64 -3.68 -1.35
CA ALA A 235 -9.20 -2.76 -0.34
C ALA A 235 -8.27 -1.58 -0.05
N LEU A 236 -6.96 -1.83 0.11
CA LEU A 236 -5.97 -0.77 0.30
C LEU A 236 -5.82 0.09 -0.96
N LEU A 237 -5.74 -0.52 -2.13
CA LEU A 237 -5.70 0.20 -3.40
C LEU A 237 -6.94 1.09 -3.57
N ALA A 238 -8.13 0.60 -3.25
CA ALA A 238 -9.35 1.41 -3.30
C ALA A 238 -9.26 2.66 -2.40
N THR A 239 -8.61 2.55 -1.23
CA THR A 239 -8.35 3.68 -0.34
C THR A 239 -7.28 4.62 -0.92
N TRP A 240 -6.21 4.07 -1.49
CA TRP A 240 -5.11 4.84 -2.06
C TRP A 240 -5.47 5.52 -3.39
N PHE A 241 -6.41 4.95 -4.14
CA PHE A 241 -6.94 5.51 -5.39
C PHE A 241 -8.18 6.38 -5.17
N SER A 242 -8.49 6.80 -3.93
CA SER A 242 -9.63 7.68 -3.74
C SER A 242 -9.47 8.99 -4.54
N PRO A 243 -10.55 9.52 -5.13
CA PRO A 243 -10.51 10.77 -5.89
C PRO A 243 -9.99 11.93 -5.06
N GLU A 244 -10.27 11.93 -3.76
CA GLU A 244 -9.80 12.92 -2.82
C GLU A 244 -8.27 12.94 -2.72
N LYS A 245 -7.66 11.75 -2.57
CA LYS A 245 -6.20 11.63 -2.41
C LYS A 245 -5.42 11.79 -3.71
N ARG A 246 -5.99 11.37 -4.85
CA ARG A 246 -5.27 11.34 -6.13
C ARG A 246 -5.51 12.56 -7.00
N ALA A 247 -6.73 13.05 -7.04
CA ALA A 247 -7.13 14.13 -7.93
C ALA A 247 -7.60 15.40 -7.19
N GLY A 248 -7.58 15.40 -5.85
CA GLY A 248 -8.12 16.52 -5.06
C GLY A 248 -9.61 16.76 -5.29
N LEU A 249 -10.32 15.71 -5.76
CA LEU A 249 -11.74 15.77 -6.05
C LEU A 249 -12.54 15.43 -4.81
N TRP A 250 -13.45 16.28 -4.42
CA TRP A 250 -14.34 16.03 -3.30
C TRP A 250 -15.69 15.52 -3.78
N LEU A 251 -15.93 14.26 -3.56
CA LEU A 251 -17.23 13.59 -3.71
C LEU A 251 -17.88 13.41 -2.33
N GLY A 252 -17.08 13.02 -1.34
CA GLY A 252 -17.49 12.80 0.05
C GLY A 252 -18.23 11.47 0.24
N LEU A 253 -17.89 10.46 -0.54
CA LEU A 253 -18.43 9.09 -0.44
C LEU A 253 -17.34 8.09 -0.10
N ARG A 254 -17.65 7.15 0.77
CA ARG A 254 -16.94 5.89 0.90
C ARG A 254 -17.81 4.77 0.35
N PHE A 255 -17.18 3.86 -0.37
CA PHE A 255 -17.86 2.71 -0.95
C PHE A 255 -17.41 1.41 -0.26
N ALA A 256 -18.30 0.43 -0.22
CA ALA A 256 -18.00 -0.94 0.17
C ALA A 256 -18.62 -1.89 -0.85
N HIS A 257 -18.06 -3.10 -0.92
CA HIS A 257 -18.63 -4.19 -1.70
C HIS A 257 -19.10 -5.27 -0.73
N GLN A 258 -20.38 -5.56 -0.73
CA GLN A 258 -21.01 -6.55 0.14
C GLN A 258 -22.09 -7.30 -0.65
N ASP A 259 -22.19 -8.62 -0.46
CA ASP A 259 -23.17 -9.48 -1.11
C ASP A 259 -23.24 -9.27 -2.65
N ASN A 260 -22.08 -9.12 -3.27
CA ASN A 260 -21.91 -8.84 -4.70
C ASN A 260 -22.56 -7.53 -5.17
N GLN A 261 -22.72 -6.56 -4.26
CA GLN A 261 -23.30 -5.25 -4.53
C GLN A 261 -22.34 -4.14 -4.10
N LEU A 262 -22.31 -3.07 -4.86
CA LEU A 262 -21.62 -1.85 -4.50
C LEU A 262 -22.54 -0.99 -3.61
N LEU A 263 -22.07 -0.63 -2.43
CA LEU A 263 -22.82 0.11 -1.43
C LEU A 263 -22.11 1.43 -1.07
N ILE A 264 -22.90 2.45 -0.75
CA ILE A 264 -22.39 3.64 -0.07
C ILE A 264 -22.19 3.29 1.41
N ALA A 265 -20.92 3.14 1.82
CA ALA A 265 -20.54 2.78 3.18
C ALA A 265 -20.62 4.00 4.14
N ASP A 266 -20.32 5.20 3.62
CA ASP A 266 -20.36 6.44 4.39
C ASP A 266 -20.57 7.64 3.47
N VAL A 267 -21.17 8.71 4.02
CA VAL A 267 -21.38 9.99 3.35
C VAL A 267 -20.87 11.09 4.27
N GLN A 268 -19.85 11.81 3.84
CA GLN A 268 -19.30 12.93 4.60
C GLN A 268 -20.31 14.07 4.69
N LYS A 269 -20.45 14.61 5.89
CA LYS A 269 -21.30 15.78 6.13
C LYS A 269 -20.87 16.95 5.24
N ASP A 270 -21.84 17.71 4.77
CA ASP A 270 -21.66 18.91 3.94
C ASP A 270 -20.98 18.66 2.58
N SER A 271 -20.73 17.39 2.23
CA SER A 271 -20.12 16.99 0.94
C SER A 271 -21.08 17.16 -0.24
N PRO A 272 -20.56 17.21 -1.48
CA PRO A 272 -21.39 17.20 -2.68
C PRO A 272 -22.40 16.06 -2.72
N ALA A 273 -21.98 14.85 -2.29
CA ALA A 273 -22.86 13.69 -2.22
C ALA A 273 -23.98 13.84 -1.17
N ALA A 274 -23.66 14.42 0.00
CA ALA A 274 -24.66 14.70 1.02
C ALA A 274 -25.68 15.73 0.54
N GLN A 275 -25.22 16.80 -0.14
CA GLN A 275 -26.08 17.83 -0.73
C GLN A 275 -26.98 17.27 -1.83
N ALA A 276 -26.50 16.29 -2.59
CA ALA A 276 -27.28 15.59 -3.60
C ALA A 276 -28.26 14.56 -2.99
N GLY A 277 -28.27 14.36 -1.67
CA GLY A 277 -29.20 13.47 -0.97
C GLY A 277 -28.80 12.00 -0.94
N LEU A 278 -27.56 11.65 -1.30
CA LEU A 278 -27.05 10.29 -1.14
C LEU A 278 -26.90 9.93 0.33
N ARG A 279 -27.15 8.67 0.67
CA ARG A 279 -27.16 8.19 2.06
C ARG A 279 -26.37 6.89 2.21
N ARG A 280 -25.86 6.68 3.41
CA ARG A 280 -25.24 5.40 3.81
C ARG A 280 -26.22 4.23 3.61
N GLY A 281 -25.71 3.08 3.17
CA GLY A 281 -26.49 1.87 2.93
C GLY A 281 -27.17 1.83 1.56
N THR A 282 -27.08 2.90 0.75
CA THR A 282 -27.66 2.94 -0.58
C THR A 282 -26.87 2.02 -1.53
N VAL A 283 -27.56 1.14 -2.25
CA VAL A 283 -26.97 0.30 -3.30
C VAL A 283 -26.76 1.15 -4.55
N VAL A 284 -25.57 1.05 -5.14
CA VAL A 284 -25.19 1.69 -6.40
C VAL A 284 -25.22 0.63 -7.51
N GLY A 285 -26.15 0.75 -8.46
CA GLY A 285 -26.31 -0.15 -9.60
C GLY A 285 -25.35 0.15 -10.76
N ALA A 286 -25.16 1.45 -11.05
CA ALA A 286 -24.23 1.93 -12.06
C ALA A 286 -23.76 3.35 -11.74
N VAL A 287 -22.64 3.77 -12.32
CA VAL A 287 -22.17 5.15 -12.28
C VAL A 287 -21.87 5.59 -13.71
N ASP A 288 -22.49 6.70 -14.14
CA ASP A 288 -22.47 7.21 -15.52
C ASP A 288 -22.85 6.13 -16.56
N GLY A 289 -23.83 5.27 -16.21
CA GLY A 289 -24.28 4.16 -17.07
C GLY A 289 -23.37 2.93 -17.06
N GLN A 290 -22.25 2.96 -16.33
CA GLN A 290 -21.29 1.86 -16.25
C GLN A 290 -21.44 1.09 -14.92
N LYS A 291 -21.46 -0.24 -14.99
CA LYS A 291 -21.43 -1.12 -13.81
C LYS A 291 -19.99 -1.39 -13.40
N PHE A 292 -19.73 -1.33 -12.09
CA PHE A 292 -18.43 -1.61 -11.51
C PHE A 292 -18.51 -2.88 -10.65
N GLY A 293 -17.60 -3.81 -10.88
CA GLY A 293 -17.55 -5.09 -10.17
C GLY A 293 -16.97 -4.98 -8.75
N ASP A 294 -16.25 -3.90 -8.45
CA ASP A 294 -15.64 -3.64 -7.15
C ASP A 294 -15.36 -2.16 -6.94
N VAL A 295 -14.98 -1.81 -5.70
CA VAL A 295 -14.70 -0.43 -5.30
C VAL A 295 -13.46 0.12 -6.02
N LEU A 296 -12.43 -0.70 -6.22
CA LEU A 296 -11.20 -0.26 -6.87
C LEU A 296 -11.45 0.18 -8.32
N ALA A 297 -12.25 -0.60 -9.08
CA ALA A 297 -12.63 -0.25 -10.44
C ALA A 297 -13.39 1.09 -10.51
N LEU A 298 -14.30 1.33 -9.56
CA LEU A 298 -14.99 2.62 -9.45
C LEU A 298 -14.03 3.77 -9.10
N GLN A 299 -13.12 3.57 -8.15
CA GLN A 299 -12.16 4.60 -7.75
C GLN A 299 -11.24 4.97 -8.94
N ARG A 300 -10.75 3.98 -9.67
CA ARG A 300 -9.97 4.19 -10.90
C ARG A 300 -10.73 5.02 -11.93
N TYR A 301 -12.00 4.78 -12.10
CA TYR A 301 -12.84 5.59 -13.00
C TYR A 301 -12.95 7.03 -12.50
N LEU A 302 -13.17 7.24 -11.20
CA LEU A 302 -13.41 8.55 -10.62
C LEU A 302 -12.17 9.44 -10.59
N ILE A 303 -10.95 8.89 -10.45
CA ILE A 303 -9.71 9.69 -10.41
C ILE A 303 -9.42 10.43 -11.75
N HIS A 304 -10.01 10.00 -12.86
CA HIS A 304 -9.88 10.66 -14.16
C HIS A 304 -10.87 11.81 -14.37
N LYS A 305 -11.81 12.00 -13.44
CA LYS A 305 -12.75 13.13 -13.46
C LYS A 305 -12.07 14.43 -13.04
N LYS A 306 -12.74 15.55 -13.27
CA LYS A 306 -12.27 16.90 -12.92
C LYS A 306 -13.24 17.60 -11.98
N VAL A 307 -12.76 18.62 -11.28
CA VAL A 307 -13.62 19.54 -10.54
C VAL A 307 -14.63 20.18 -11.48
N GLY A 308 -15.90 20.11 -11.08
CA GLY A 308 -17.03 20.60 -11.88
C GLY A 308 -17.71 19.54 -12.72
N ASP A 309 -17.09 18.37 -12.94
CA ASP A 309 -17.76 17.26 -13.64
C ASP A 309 -18.95 16.76 -12.82
N GLU A 310 -19.99 16.32 -13.54
CA GLU A 310 -21.17 15.67 -12.97
C GLU A 310 -21.00 14.16 -13.05
N VAL A 311 -21.21 13.47 -11.94
CA VAL A 311 -21.21 12.01 -11.85
C VAL A 311 -22.62 11.54 -11.50
N ARG A 312 -23.18 10.65 -12.30
CA ARG A 312 -24.55 10.14 -12.17
C ARG A 312 -24.55 8.76 -11.53
N PHE A 313 -25.15 8.66 -10.36
CA PHE A 313 -25.32 7.42 -9.63
C PHE A 313 -26.69 6.83 -9.91
N GLU A 314 -26.75 5.68 -10.54
CA GLU A 314 -27.97 4.89 -10.68
C GLU A 314 -28.09 3.99 -9.44
N LEU A 315 -29.13 4.21 -8.65
CA LEU A 315 -29.32 3.53 -7.37
C LEU A 315 -30.08 2.21 -7.57
N GLY A 316 -29.96 1.30 -6.61
CA GLY A 316 -30.62 0.00 -6.68
C GLY A 316 -32.16 0.06 -6.72
N ASN A 317 -32.77 1.17 -6.34
CA ASN A 317 -34.20 1.44 -6.45
C ASN A 317 -34.63 2.09 -7.79
N GLY A 318 -33.68 2.22 -8.74
CA GLY A 318 -33.91 2.84 -10.04
C GLY A 318 -33.82 4.37 -10.08
N ALA A 319 -33.61 5.04 -8.96
CA ALA A 319 -33.41 6.49 -8.95
C ALA A 319 -32.03 6.84 -9.51
N VAL A 320 -31.92 7.99 -10.17
CA VAL A 320 -30.65 8.54 -10.66
C VAL A 320 -30.35 9.83 -9.89
N VAL A 321 -29.19 9.90 -9.26
CA VAL A 321 -28.71 11.06 -8.52
C VAL A 321 -27.44 11.59 -9.16
N ALA A 322 -27.47 12.84 -9.59
CA ALA A 322 -26.32 13.55 -10.13
C ALA A 322 -25.57 14.28 -9.03
N VAL A 323 -24.27 14.10 -8.97
CA VAL A 323 -23.37 14.77 -8.01
C VAL A 323 -22.33 15.56 -8.76
N LYS A 324 -22.26 16.86 -8.54
CA LYS A 324 -21.22 17.73 -9.09
C LYS A 324 -19.98 17.66 -8.22
N LEU A 325 -18.87 17.22 -8.78
CA LEU A 325 -17.58 17.12 -8.07
C LEU A 325 -17.06 18.51 -7.70
N ALA A 326 -16.66 18.69 -6.46
CA ALA A 326 -16.01 19.90 -5.98
C ALA A 326 -14.51 19.69 -5.80
N ALA A 327 -13.76 20.78 -5.62
CA ALA A 327 -12.39 20.69 -5.12
C ALA A 327 -12.43 20.22 -3.67
N LEU A 328 -11.48 19.34 -3.30
CA LEU A 328 -11.34 18.92 -1.90
C LEU A 328 -11.10 20.14 -1.02
N PRO A 329 -11.90 20.39 0.03
CA PRO A 329 -11.66 21.50 0.93
C PRO A 329 -10.25 21.40 1.51
N LYS A 330 -9.48 22.47 1.42
CA LYS A 330 -8.18 22.53 2.07
C LYS A 330 -8.41 22.55 3.58
N VAL A 331 -8.13 21.44 4.22
CA VAL A 331 -8.18 21.38 5.69
C VAL A 331 -6.91 22.04 6.20
N SER A 332 -7.08 23.05 7.04
CA SER A 332 -5.94 23.72 7.66
C SER A 332 -5.23 22.77 8.62
N ALA A 333 -3.92 22.62 8.46
CA ALA A 333 -3.09 21.87 9.41
C ALA A 333 -3.27 22.39 10.84
N LEU A 334 -3.43 23.70 11.00
CA LEU A 334 -3.63 24.34 12.30
C LEU A 334 -4.97 23.94 12.93
N ASP A 335 -6.02 23.81 12.11
CA ASP A 335 -7.33 23.32 12.56
C ASP A 335 -7.28 21.83 12.92
N LEU A 336 -6.53 21.03 12.17
CA LEU A 336 -6.29 19.60 12.50
C LEU A 336 -5.53 19.44 13.81
N MET A 337 -4.46 20.22 14.03
CA MET A 337 -3.72 20.21 15.29
C MET A 337 -4.65 20.57 16.48
N ARG A 338 -5.51 21.55 16.30
CA ARG A 338 -6.49 21.92 17.30
C ARG A 338 -7.55 20.85 17.51
N ALA A 339 -8.16 20.36 16.44
CA ALA A 339 -9.26 19.39 16.51
C ALA A 339 -8.82 18.06 17.11
N LYS A 340 -7.66 17.53 16.67
CA LYS A 340 -7.19 16.20 17.08
C LYS A 340 -6.46 16.20 18.43
N PHE A 341 -5.70 17.24 18.73
CA PHE A 341 -4.82 17.25 19.89
C PHE A 341 -5.11 18.37 20.89
N GLY A 342 -5.95 19.34 20.53
CA GLY A 342 -6.22 20.52 21.35
C GLY A 342 -5.09 21.54 21.37
N LEU A 343 -4.25 21.52 20.32
CA LEU A 343 -3.09 22.40 20.18
C LEU A 343 -3.40 23.55 19.23
N ARG A 344 -3.31 24.79 19.72
CA ARG A 344 -3.21 25.98 18.88
C ARG A 344 -1.74 26.25 18.62
N VAL A 345 -1.37 26.19 17.36
CA VAL A 345 0.04 26.37 16.94
C VAL A 345 0.15 27.41 15.83
N GLN A 346 1.32 27.98 15.69
CA GLN A 346 1.68 28.82 14.55
C GLN A 346 3.06 28.42 14.01
N PRO A 347 3.34 28.60 12.71
CA PRO A 347 4.69 28.40 12.19
C PRO A 347 5.69 29.27 12.91
N LEU A 348 6.84 28.70 13.29
CA LEU A 348 7.97 29.41 13.83
C LEU A 348 8.77 30.00 12.66
N THR A 349 8.88 31.34 12.62
CA THR A 349 9.76 32.03 11.67
C THR A 349 11.14 32.28 12.32
N ALA A 350 12.15 32.51 11.48
CA ALA A 350 13.50 32.81 11.96
C ALA A 350 13.51 34.04 12.88
N GLU A 351 12.77 35.09 12.50
CA GLU A 351 12.65 36.32 13.29
C GLU A 351 11.98 36.07 14.66
N LEU A 352 10.97 35.20 14.68
CA LEU A 352 10.28 34.84 15.91
C LEU A 352 11.16 33.97 16.81
N ALA A 353 11.93 33.06 16.22
CA ALA A 353 12.88 32.21 16.95
C ALA A 353 13.97 33.07 17.60
N GLU A 354 14.54 34.04 16.87
CA GLU A 354 15.54 34.99 17.40
C GLU A 354 14.95 35.84 18.52
N ALA A 355 13.75 36.42 18.31
CA ALA A 355 13.09 37.23 19.34
C ALA A 355 12.77 36.45 20.64
N LEU A 356 12.57 35.13 20.55
CA LEU A 356 12.32 34.23 21.68
C LEU A 356 13.61 33.60 22.24
N GLY A 357 14.77 33.87 21.63
CA GLY A 357 16.07 33.30 22.03
C GLY A 357 16.13 31.77 21.88
N LEU A 358 15.47 31.22 20.85
CA LEU A 358 15.44 29.79 20.57
C LEU A 358 16.57 29.39 19.64
N THR A 359 17.17 28.23 19.86
CA THR A 359 18.20 27.66 18.98
C THR A 359 17.63 26.89 17.78
N VAL A 360 16.31 26.65 17.75
CA VAL A 360 15.59 26.08 16.61
C VAL A 360 14.95 27.20 15.81
N ALA A 361 15.14 27.19 14.47
CA ALA A 361 14.63 28.22 13.57
C ALA A 361 13.38 27.79 12.81
N GLN A 362 12.93 26.52 12.96
CA GLN A 362 11.85 25.94 12.19
C GLN A 362 10.99 25.02 13.07
N GLY A 363 9.68 25.01 12.83
CA GLY A 363 8.73 24.18 13.57
C GLY A 363 7.37 24.86 13.78
N LEU A 364 6.59 24.35 14.70
CA LEU A 364 5.30 24.88 15.11
C LEU A 364 5.38 25.35 16.56
N LEU A 365 5.27 26.65 16.78
CA LEU A 365 5.22 27.20 18.13
C LEU A 365 3.82 27.00 18.72
N VAL A 366 3.74 26.35 19.88
CA VAL A 366 2.50 26.22 20.66
C VAL A 366 2.15 27.58 21.27
N VAL A 367 1.01 28.14 20.85
CA VAL A 367 0.53 29.43 21.35
C VAL A 367 -0.55 29.27 22.41
N ASP A 368 -1.26 28.13 22.41
CA ASP A 368 -2.28 27.82 23.41
C ASP A 368 -2.55 26.30 23.42
N VAL A 369 -3.06 25.78 24.54
CA VAL A 369 -3.43 24.37 24.73
C VAL A 369 -4.82 24.32 25.35
N GLU A 370 -5.73 23.61 24.69
CA GLU A 370 -7.11 23.43 25.18
C GLU A 370 -7.10 22.60 26.47
N ARG A 371 -7.88 23.02 27.46
CA ARG A 371 -8.09 22.25 28.69
C ARG A 371 -8.71 20.90 28.36
N ASP A 372 -8.37 19.86 29.13
CA ASP A 372 -8.87 18.49 28.97
C ASP A 372 -8.58 17.86 27.59
N SER A 373 -7.55 18.38 26.90
CA SER A 373 -7.10 17.86 25.61
C SER A 373 -5.99 16.81 25.76
N PRO A 374 -5.76 15.96 24.77
CA PRO A 374 -4.63 15.04 24.75
C PRO A 374 -3.29 15.73 24.99
N ALA A 375 -3.08 16.91 24.41
CA ALA A 375 -1.88 17.69 24.59
C ALA A 375 -1.72 18.22 26.05
N ALA A 376 -2.81 18.67 26.66
CA ALA A 376 -2.79 19.09 28.06
C ALA A 376 -2.43 17.94 29.00
N ALA A 377 -2.98 16.75 28.76
CA ALA A 377 -2.68 15.53 29.54
C ALA A 377 -1.20 15.12 29.45
N GLN A 378 -0.52 15.43 28.35
CA GLN A 378 0.91 15.14 28.14
C GLN A 378 1.81 16.33 28.48
N GLY A 379 1.28 17.36 29.14
CA GLY A 379 2.05 18.49 29.65
C GLY A 379 2.48 19.53 28.61
N PHE A 380 1.84 19.54 27.45
CA PHE A 380 2.06 20.63 26.48
C PHE A 380 1.64 21.96 27.07
N ARG A 381 2.42 22.99 26.79
CA ARG A 381 2.16 24.36 27.23
C ARG A 381 2.64 25.36 26.18
N ARG A 382 2.16 26.56 26.30
CA ARG A 382 2.62 27.70 25.49
C ARG A 382 4.14 27.83 25.50
N GLY A 383 4.76 28.07 24.35
CA GLY A 383 6.19 28.27 24.19
C GLY A 383 6.96 26.99 23.79
N ILE A 384 6.33 25.81 23.81
CA ILE A 384 6.92 24.60 23.24
C ILE A 384 6.93 24.73 21.72
N VAL A 385 8.03 24.27 21.07
CA VAL A 385 8.12 24.19 19.61
C VAL A 385 8.06 22.73 19.19
N ILE A 386 7.13 22.37 18.34
CA ILE A 386 7.02 21.05 17.72
C ILE A 386 7.87 21.06 16.45
N THR A 387 8.91 20.24 16.43
CA THR A 387 9.86 20.17 15.30
C THR A 387 9.57 19.02 14.35
N HIS A 388 8.99 17.91 14.86
CA HIS A 388 8.62 16.73 14.06
C HIS A 388 7.21 16.29 14.45
N VAL A 389 6.47 15.80 13.45
CA VAL A 389 5.16 15.17 13.61
C VAL A 389 5.17 13.84 12.88
N ALA A 390 4.70 12.78 13.53
CA ALA A 390 4.71 11.40 13.01
C ALA A 390 6.13 10.94 12.55
N GLY A 391 7.18 11.43 13.22
CA GLY A 391 8.58 11.09 12.91
C GLY A 391 9.20 11.89 11.76
N GLU A 392 8.44 12.74 11.06
CA GLU A 392 8.95 13.62 10.01
C GLU A 392 9.15 15.05 10.54
N GLU A 393 10.23 15.68 10.10
CA GLU A 393 10.51 17.08 10.41
C GLU A 393 9.45 17.98 9.77
N PHE A 394 8.97 18.98 10.52
CA PHE A 394 8.03 19.96 10.00
C PHE A 394 8.67 20.77 8.86
N GLN A 395 8.05 20.74 7.70
CA GLN A 395 8.48 21.48 6.52
C GLN A 395 7.48 22.58 6.13
N THR A 396 6.23 22.19 5.87
CA THR A 396 5.16 23.09 5.43
C THR A 396 3.82 22.73 6.07
N LEU A 397 2.92 23.69 6.15
CA LEU A 397 1.56 23.45 6.64
C LEU A 397 0.77 22.48 5.73
N ASP A 398 0.99 22.54 4.41
CA ASP A 398 0.31 21.64 3.46
C ASP A 398 0.75 20.18 3.71
N ARG A 399 2.06 19.93 3.89
CA ARG A 399 2.58 18.59 4.21
C ARG A 399 2.06 18.08 5.56
N LEU A 400 2.00 18.95 6.56
CA LEU A 400 1.43 18.62 7.87
C LEU A 400 -0.07 18.28 7.77
N ALA A 401 -0.82 19.02 6.96
CA ALA A 401 -2.23 18.74 6.74
C ALA A 401 -2.45 17.35 6.12
N GLU A 402 -1.63 16.98 5.13
CA GLU A 402 -1.63 15.64 4.53
C GLU A 402 -1.35 14.55 5.56
N GLN A 403 -0.33 14.72 6.39
CA GLN A 403 0.05 13.76 7.44
C GLN A 403 -1.06 13.57 8.47
N LEU A 404 -1.71 14.66 8.88
CA LEU A 404 -2.75 14.63 9.91
C LEU A 404 -4.13 14.23 9.37
N ALA A 405 -4.37 14.32 8.05
CA ALA A 405 -5.67 14.00 7.46
C ALA A 405 -6.10 12.56 7.75
N ASP A 406 -5.16 11.61 7.69
CA ASP A 406 -5.42 10.18 7.87
C ASP A 406 -5.42 9.72 9.34
N VAL A 407 -4.99 10.56 10.28
CA VAL A 407 -4.98 10.25 11.73
C VAL A 407 -6.42 10.15 12.24
N GLN A 408 -6.76 9.04 12.87
CA GLN A 408 -8.09 8.79 13.43
C GLN A 408 -8.10 8.97 14.96
N SER A 409 -9.29 9.07 15.53
CA SER A 409 -9.46 9.11 16.99
C SER A 409 -8.89 7.82 17.60
N GLY A 410 -8.03 7.97 18.61
CA GLY A 410 -7.31 6.86 19.26
C GLY A 410 -5.92 6.57 18.69
N ASP A 411 -5.57 7.11 17.51
CA ASP A 411 -4.23 6.93 16.95
C ASP A 411 -3.18 7.69 17.75
N ALA A 412 -2.04 7.06 18.00
CA ALA A 412 -0.91 7.68 18.65
C ALA A 412 0.01 8.35 17.62
N VAL A 413 0.22 9.66 17.75
CA VAL A 413 1.11 10.43 16.89
C VAL A 413 2.33 10.89 17.70
N ASN A 414 3.52 10.45 17.30
CA ASN A 414 4.77 10.87 17.91
C ASN A 414 5.15 12.29 17.45
N MET A 415 5.41 13.17 18.40
CA MET A 415 5.87 14.54 18.16
C MET A 415 7.20 14.77 18.83
N ALA A 416 8.22 15.26 18.09
CA ALA A 416 9.43 15.77 18.70
C ALA A 416 9.19 17.22 19.08
N VAL A 417 9.46 17.55 20.35
CA VAL A 417 9.23 18.87 20.92
C VAL A 417 10.52 19.45 21.47
N PHE A 418 10.73 20.72 21.20
CA PHE A 418 11.81 21.52 21.73
C PHE A 418 11.25 22.40 22.86
N ILE A 419 11.87 22.30 24.01
CA ILE A 419 11.45 23.02 25.24
C ILE A 419 12.58 23.93 25.65
N SER A 420 12.26 25.21 25.87
CA SER A 420 13.16 26.21 26.43
C SER A 420 12.64 26.65 27.80
N GLU A 421 13.43 26.44 28.85
CA GLU A 421 13.09 26.82 30.22
C GLU A 421 14.18 27.73 30.80
N ARG A 422 13.74 28.83 31.38
CA ARG A 422 14.65 29.73 32.15
C ARG A 422 14.65 29.34 33.63
N ARG A 423 15.81 28.93 34.12
CA ARG A 423 16.02 28.66 35.55
C ARG A 423 17.07 29.66 36.07
N GLY A 424 16.59 30.74 36.70
CA GLY A 424 17.47 31.83 37.13
C GLY A 424 18.13 32.53 35.95
N ASN A 425 19.47 32.56 35.95
CA ASN A 425 20.27 33.12 34.84
C ASN A 425 20.60 32.12 33.72
N MET A 426 20.22 30.85 33.85
CA MET A 426 20.48 29.82 32.82
C MET A 426 19.21 29.57 31.98
N VAL A 427 19.41 29.41 30.69
CA VAL A 427 18.40 28.92 29.75
C VAL A 427 18.72 27.47 29.41
N LEU A 428 17.85 26.56 29.81
CA LEU A 428 17.96 25.14 29.47
C LEU A 428 17.09 24.88 28.22
N GLN A 429 17.71 24.33 27.19
CA GLN A 429 17.03 23.96 25.96
C GLN A 429 17.23 22.49 25.70
N GLN A 430 16.14 21.75 25.46
CA GLN A 430 16.20 20.31 25.24
C GLN A 430 15.14 19.86 24.23
N THR A 431 15.43 18.80 23.51
CA THR A 431 14.47 18.13 22.61
C THR A 431 14.06 16.80 23.23
N THR A 432 12.77 16.50 23.21
CA THR A 432 12.21 15.21 23.65
C THR A 432 11.11 14.78 22.70
N SER A 433 10.73 13.49 22.74
CA SER A 433 9.61 12.97 21.96
C SER A 433 8.46 12.62 22.88
N VAL A 434 7.25 12.97 22.44
CA VAL A 434 5.99 12.74 23.16
C VAL A 434 4.98 12.13 22.19
N ALA A 435 4.33 11.05 22.59
CA ALA A 435 3.22 10.46 21.84
C ALA A 435 1.90 11.07 22.30
N LEU A 436 1.14 11.66 21.37
CA LEU A 436 -0.20 12.18 21.61
C LEU A 436 -1.24 11.26 20.98
N GLN A 437 -2.25 10.86 21.73
CA GLN A 437 -3.42 10.20 21.17
C GLN A 437 -4.38 11.24 20.56
N ALA A 438 -4.79 11.01 19.32
CA ALA A 438 -5.79 11.84 18.67
C ALA A 438 -7.18 11.61 19.30
N ARG A 439 -7.98 12.68 19.49
CA ARG A 439 -9.38 12.62 19.97
C ARG A 439 -10.38 12.60 18.84
#